data_1dfa45ba2f6a515c2311def3c82b818c
#
_entry.id   1dfa45ba2f6a515c2311def3c82b818c
#
_cell.length_a   1.000
_cell.length_b   1.000
_cell.length_c   1.000
_cell.angle_alpha   90.00
_cell.angle_beta   90.00
_cell.angle_gamma   90.00
#
_symmetry.space_group_name_H-M   'P 1'
#
loop_
_entity.id
_entity.type
_entity.pdbx_description
1 polymer ?
#
loop_
_entity_poly.entity_id
_entity_poly.type
_entity_poly.pdbx_seq_one_letter_code
_entity_poly.pdbx_strand_id
1 'polypeptide(L)'
;MTVAPSACLTLPPYETVFQWLKVCQHTAPRSRAETIVSLCFRLPRVDPLMVLLALAPEHQPQCYLESPARSHAIAAWGSLLETRLEGRDRFQSAHQHLTQWQQRILRPEAMAGPGPYFFNSFTFFNTVANPDPSLNLSHTQTDSEPMGSSPFAPGTLLLCPWQIVRQHQHCWAIANLMLARHSSLEAVAHQICQQMTRIVQVRGQGRSGLRDSGRASVPLQLSAPAAATFRDRVTQALKQIHGGHLSKQVVAYALDVTSPRPWQRDWSLQRLRSQHPDCYIFSFSTGEQAHFIGASPERLLSIRQGRLVTDALAGSAPRGATASEDHHIGQTLLNNPKEQSEHRLVVDFIVERLQAQGLQPRYGTPPGLLRLSHIQHLHTPIGGDVPSHLSPLQLVAALHPTPAVAGVPTAAACEQIRQSEGGDRGLYAAPFGWIDSQGNSEFIVGIRSALLQGNRARLFAGAGIVAGSDPDRELAEIQLKLQALAEALG
;
A
#
# COMPACT_ATOMS: atom_id res chain seq x y z
N MET A 1 16.18 -0.01 -41.89
CA MET A 1 15.07 -0.48 -41.01
C MET A 1 14.09 0.67 -40.90
N THR A 2 13.01 0.63 -41.65
CA THR A 2 11.92 1.62 -41.63
C THR A 2 11.11 1.39 -40.35
N VAL A 3 11.19 2.33 -39.42
CA VAL A 3 10.32 2.35 -38.23
C VAL A 3 8.91 2.59 -38.74
N ALA A 4 8.03 1.58 -38.57
CA ALA A 4 6.61 1.72 -38.84
C ALA A 4 6.05 2.87 -38.02
N PRO A 5 5.22 3.77 -38.57
CA PRO A 5 4.63 4.85 -37.81
C PRO A 5 3.78 4.25 -36.67
N SER A 6 4.08 4.65 -35.43
CA SER A 6 3.28 4.34 -34.27
C SER A 6 1.82 4.70 -34.59
N ALA A 7 0.95 3.70 -34.70
CA ALA A 7 -0.46 3.92 -34.93
C ALA A 7 -0.96 4.89 -33.85
N CYS A 8 -1.45 6.04 -34.26
CA CYS A 8 -2.01 7.05 -33.38
C CYS A 8 -3.22 6.38 -32.68
N LEU A 9 -3.07 5.99 -31.41
CA LEU A 9 -4.15 5.41 -30.61
C LEU A 9 -5.22 6.49 -30.46
N THR A 10 -6.26 6.38 -31.27
CA THR A 10 -7.46 7.23 -31.17
C THR A 10 -8.36 6.66 -30.08
N LEU A 11 -8.98 7.56 -29.31
CA LEU A 11 -10.05 7.17 -28.38
C LEU A 11 -11.19 6.48 -29.17
N PRO A 12 -11.89 5.49 -28.57
CA PRO A 12 -12.99 4.86 -29.26
C PRO A 12 -14.06 5.90 -29.63
N PRO A 13 -14.64 5.83 -30.83
CA PRO A 13 -15.75 6.68 -31.20
C PRO A 13 -16.92 6.53 -30.25
N TYR A 14 -17.72 7.58 -30.07
CA TYR A 14 -18.94 7.57 -29.27
C TYR A 14 -19.84 6.36 -29.61
N GLU A 15 -20.03 6.10 -30.89
CA GLU A 15 -20.86 4.99 -31.39
C GLU A 15 -20.40 3.62 -30.84
N THR A 16 -19.10 3.40 -30.78
CA THR A 16 -18.54 2.17 -30.20
C THR A 16 -18.86 2.02 -28.72
N VAL A 17 -18.68 3.10 -27.94
CA VAL A 17 -19.02 3.10 -26.51
C VAL A 17 -20.51 2.84 -26.30
N PHE A 18 -21.35 3.50 -27.10
CA PHE A 18 -22.81 3.33 -27.07
C PHE A 18 -23.22 1.89 -27.36
N GLN A 19 -22.65 1.26 -28.40
CA GLN A 19 -22.94 -0.14 -28.76
C GLN A 19 -22.52 -1.10 -27.63
N TRP A 20 -21.39 -0.89 -27.00
CA TRP A 20 -20.97 -1.72 -25.86
C TRP A 20 -21.94 -1.60 -24.67
N LEU A 21 -22.39 -0.40 -24.35
CA LEU A 21 -23.41 -0.19 -23.31
C LEU A 21 -24.72 -0.88 -23.65
N LYS A 22 -25.13 -0.81 -24.92
CA LYS A 22 -26.35 -1.47 -25.42
C LYS A 22 -26.26 -3.00 -25.29
N VAL A 23 -25.13 -3.59 -25.65
CA VAL A 23 -24.87 -5.02 -25.45
C VAL A 23 -24.97 -5.39 -23.98
N CYS A 24 -24.31 -4.65 -23.09
CA CYS A 24 -24.36 -4.90 -21.64
C CYS A 24 -25.79 -4.78 -21.10
N GLN A 25 -26.57 -3.79 -21.54
CA GLN A 25 -27.95 -3.62 -21.09
C GLN A 25 -28.85 -4.78 -21.54
N HIS A 26 -28.64 -5.34 -22.75
CA HIS A 26 -29.39 -6.49 -23.26
C HIS A 26 -29.01 -7.81 -22.59
N THR A 27 -27.73 -7.97 -22.25
CA THR A 27 -27.23 -9.20 -21.57
C THR A 27 -27.47 -9.16 -20.05
N ALA A 28 -27.84 -8.01 -19.51
CA ALA A 28 -28.14 -7.87 -18.08
C ALA A 28 -29.33 -8.78 -17.67
N PRO A 29 -29.19 -9.54 -16.57
CA PRO A 29 -30.26 -10.43 -16.09
C PRO A 29 -31.56 -9.64 -15.81
N ARG A 30 -32.69 -10.12 -16.34
CA ARG A 30 -33.99 -9.47 -16.14
C ARG A 30 -34.45 -9.38 -14.69
N SER A 31 -33.89 -10.21 -13.81
CA SER A 31 -34.18 -10.21 -12.37
C SER A 31 -33.48 -9.09 -11.59
N ARG A 32 -32.52 -8.38 -12.20
CA ARG A 32 -31.74 -7.32 -11.53
C ARG A 32 -32.20 -5.94 -12.00
N ALA A 33 -32.46 -5.03 -11.05
CA ALA A 33 -32.77 -3.63 -11.34
C ALA A 33 -31.55 -2.88 -11.87
N GLU A 34 -30.35 -3.22 -11.37
CA GLU A 34 -29.07 -2.59 -11.70
C GLU A 34 -27.98 -3.64 -11.96
N THR A 35 -27.09 -3.33 -12.86
CA THR A 35 -25.95 -4.17 -13.26
C THR A 35 -24.69 -3.34 -13.28
N ILE A 36 -23.60 -3.90 -12.81
CA ILE A 36 -22.29 -3.26 -12.90
C ILE A 36 -21.71 -3.54 -14.28
N VAL A 37 -21.32 -2.50 -14.99
CA VAL A 37 -20.65 -2.61 -16.29
C VAL A 37 -19.23 -2.11 -16.14
N SER A 38 -18.24 -2.87 -16.63
CA SER A 38 -16.83 -2.50 -16.64
C SER A 38 -16.32 -2.41 -18.07
N LEU A 39 -15.99 -1.20 -18.52
CA LEU A 39 -15.45 -0.91 -19.84
C LEU A 39 -13.96 -0.59 -19.74
N CYS A 40 -13.13 -1.22 -20.58
CA CYS A 40 -11.69 -1.03 -20.60
C CYS A 40 -11.26 -0.40 -21.94
N PHE A 41 -10.56 0.72 -21.90
CA PHE A 41 -10.13 1.48 -23.07
C PHE A 41 -8.62 1.56 -23.12
N ARG A 42 -8.03 1.25 -24.25
CA ARG A 42 -6.60 1.46 -24.42
C ARG A 42 -6.31 2.96 -24.57
N LEU A 43 -5.33 3.42 -23.81
CA LEU A 43 -4.88 4.81 -23.81
C LEU A 43 -3.55 4.98 -24.53
N PRO A 44 -3.26 6.17 -25.10
CA PRO A 44 -1.88 6.57 -25.31
C PRO A 44 -1.13 6.58 -23.97
N ARG A 45 0.19 6.62 -24.01
CA ARG A 45 0.99 6.61 -22.77
C ARG A 45 0.67 7.83 -21.92
N VAL A 46 0.04 7.60 -20.77
CA VAL A 46 -0.27 8.59 -19.72
C VAL A 46 0.40 8.16 -18.42
N ASP A 47 0.64 9.11 -17.53
CA ASP A 47 1.09 8.81 -16.16
C ASP A 47 -0.13 8.71 -15.25
N PRO A 48 -0.43 7.51 -14.66
CA PRO A 48 -1.58 7.34 -13.79
C PRO A 48 -1.59 8.27 -12.59
N LEU A 49 -0.43 8.57 -11.99
CA LEU A 49 -0.34 9.52 -10.88
C LEU A 49 -0.78 10.91 -11.32
N MET A 50 -0.26 11.41 -12.44
CA MET A 50 -0.63 12.75 -12.93
C MET A 50 -2.11 12.86 -13.28
N VAL A 51 -2.71 11.78 -13.79
CA VAL A 51 -4.15 11.75 -14.07
C VAL A 51 -4.95 11.80 -12.76
N LEU A 52 -4.54 11.03 -11.74
CA LEU A 52 -5.16 11.06 -10.40
C LEU A 52 -5.13 12.48 -9.82
N LEU A 53 -3.94 13.10 -9.79
CA LEU A 53 -3.74 14.41 -9.19
C LEU A 53 -4.51 15.52 -9.92
N ALA A 54 -4.70 15.39 -11.24
CA ALA A 54 -5.39 16.38 -12.05
C ALA A 54 -6.92 16.23 -12.06
N LEU A 55 -7.44 15.01 -11.91
CA LEU A 55 -8.86 14.74 -12.18
C LEU A 55 -9.64 14.19 -10.99
N ALA A 56 -8.99 13.65 -9.96
CA ALA A 56 -9.69 13.10 -8.81
C ALA A 56 -10.15 14.23 -7.87
N PRO A 57 -11.46 14.32 -7.54
CA PRO A 57 -11.94 15.26 -6.55
C PRO A 57 -11.41 14.94 -5.15
N GLU A 58 -10.99 15.95 -4.38
CA GLU A 58 -10.38 15.76 -3.05
C GLU A 58 -11.30 15.08 -2.03
N HIS A 59 -12.60 15.32 -2.16
CA HIS A 59 -13.63 14.77 -1.27
C HIS A 59 -14.07 13.35 -1.61
N GLN A 60 -13.49 12.73 -2.63
CA GLN A 60 -13.80 11.35 -3.03
C GLN A 60 -12.68 10.40 -2.61
N PRO A 61 -12.99 9.09 -2.40
CA PRO A 61 -11.98 8.07 -2.20
C PRO A 61 -10.97 8.04 -3.33
N GLN A 62 -9.72 7.83 -3.00
CA GLN A 62 -8.61 7.81 -3.95
C GLN A 62 -7.62 6.72 -3.59
N CYS A 63 -7.21 5.95 -4.58
CA CYS A 63 -6.25 4.88 -4.44
C CYS A 63 -5.12 5.03 -5.48
N TYR A 64 -3.92 4.86 -5.04
CA TYR A 64 -2.74 4.77 -5.89
C TYR A 64 -1.82 3.69 -5.42
N LEU A 65 -1.34 2.85 -6.34
CA LEU A 65 -0.29 1.86 -6.08
C LEU A 65 0.57 1.74 -7.33
N GLU A 66 1.86 2.02 -7.19
CA GLU A 66 2.87 1.92 -8.26
C GLU A 66 4.05 1.08 -7.80
N SER A 67 4.53 0.22 -8.68
CA SER A 67 5.86 -0.38 -8.61
C SER A 67 6.70 0.17 -9.75
N PRO A 68 7.54 1.21 -9.52
CA PRO A 68 8.32 1.85 -10.58
C PRO A 68 9.25 0.86 -11.29
N ALA A 69 9.93 0.00 -10.52
CA ALA A 69 10.85 -1.02 -11.04
C ALA A 69 10.16 -2.02 -11.98
N ARG A 70 8.85 -2.26 -11.82
CA ARG A 70 8.05 -3.15 -12.68
C ARG A 70 7.27 -2.41 -13.75
N SER A 71 7.37 -1.08 -13.80
CA SER A 71 6.59 -0.23 -14.69
C SER A 71 5.07 -0.52 -14.60
N HIS A 72 4.58 -0.82 -13.40
CA HIS A 72 3.19 -1.10 -13.11
C HIS A 72 2.62 -0.03 -12.16
N ALA A 73 1.51 0.60 -12.53
CA ALA A 73 0.84 1.59 -11.70
C ALA A 73 -0.67 1.54 -11.91
N ILE A 74 -1.42 1.69 -10.81
CA ILE A 74 -2.87 1.83 -10.83
C ILE A 74 -3.23 3.08 -10.02
N ALA A 75 -3.99 3.97 -10.66
CA ALA A 75 -4.62 5.11 -10.03
C ALA A 75 -6.13 4.98 -10.15
N ALA A 76 -6.87 5.21 -9.07
CA ALA A 76 -8.33 5.08 -9.06
C ALA A 76 -8.96 6.12 -8.15
N TRP A 77 -10.16 6.57 -8.50
CA TRP A 77 -10.89 7.56 -7.69
C TRP A 77 -12.40 7.37 -7.77
N GLY A 78 -13.08 7.94 -6.79
CA GLY A 78 -14.51 7.79 -6.58
C GLY A 78 -14.88 6.49 -5.90
N SER A 79 -16.16 6.33 -5.59
CA SER A 79 -16.74 5.12 -5.01
C SER A 79 -17.95 4.71 -5.81
N LEU A 80 -17.87 3.60 -6.54
CA LEU A 80 -19.01 2.94 -7.16
C LEU A 80 -19.61 1.92 -6.20
N LEU A 81 -18.77 1.14 -5.57
CA LEU A 81 -19.10 0.23 -4.49
C LEU A 81 -18.05 0.37 -3.39
N GLU A 82 -18.52 0.48 -2.16
CA GLU A 82 -17.69 0.54 -0.96
C GLU A 82 -18.30 -0.34 0.12
N THR A 83 -17.45 -1.11 0.79
CA THR A 83 -17.85 -1.83 2.00
C THR A 83 -16.81 -1.59 3.07
N ARG A 84 -17.26 -1.11 4.23
CA ARG A 84 -16.45 -1.00 5.45
C ARG A 84 -16.65 -2.27 6.28
N LEU A 85 -15.57 -2.83 6.75
CA LEU A 85 -15.51 -4.15 7.37
C LEU A 85 -14.86 -4.04 8.74
N GLU A 86 -15.39 -4.76 9.71
CA GLU A 86 -14.90 -4.74 11.09
C GLU A 86 -14.79 -6.17 11.64
N GLY A 87 -14.13 -6.30 12.78
CA GLY A 87 -14.04 -7.55 13.52
C GLY A 87 -13.01 -8.53 12.96
N ARG A 88 -12.99 -9.72 13.57
CA ARG A 88 -11.99 -10.76 13.26
C ARG A 88 -12.15 -11.33 11.86
N ASP A 89 -13.37 -11.37 11.35
CA ASP A 89 -13.72 -11.99 10.07
C ASP A 89 -13.65 -11.02 8.88
N ARG A 90 -13.08 -9.82 9.07
CA ARG A 90 -13.03 -8.76 8.04
C ARG A 90 -12.44 -9.21 6.70
N PHE A 91 -11.43 -10.08 6.69
CA PHE A 91 -10.84 -10.63 5.46
C PHE A 91 -11.79 -11.61 4.77
N GLN A 92 -12.47 -12.46 5.53
CA GLN A 92 -13.47 -13.39 5.00
C GLN A 92 -14.68 -12.63 4.47
N SER A 93 -15.17 -11.64 5.20
CA SER A 93 -16.26 -10.76 4.76
C SER A 93 -15.87 -9.98 3.50
N ALA A 94 -14.64 -9.47 3.42
CA ALA A 94 -14.13 -8.84 2.19
C ALA A 94 -14.17 -9.80 1.00
N HIS A 95 -13.75 -11.06 1.20
CA HIS A 95 -13.80 -12.08 0.14
C HIS A 95 -15.23 -12.36 -0.32
N GLN A 96 -16.19 -12.48 0.60
CA GLN A 96 -17.59 -12.71 0.26
C GLN A 96 -18.18 -11.56 -0.57
N HIS A 97 -17.96 -10.32 -0.13
CA HIS A 97 -18.40 -9.13 -0.87
C HIS A 97 -17.72 -9.04 -2.26
N LEU A 98 -16.41 -9.27 -2.32
CA LEU A 98 -15.67 -9.27 -3.58
C LEU A 98 -16.26 -10.28 -4.57
N THR A 99 -16.51 -11.52 -4.12
CA THR A 99 -17.10 -12.57 -4.95
C THR A 99 -18.50 -12.17 -5.45
N GLN A 100 -19.35 -11.61 -4.57
CA GLN A 100 -20.66 -11.12 -4.95
C GLN A 100 -20.59 -9.99 -5.99
N TRP A 101 -19.63 -9.07 -5.84
CA TRP A 101 -19.44 -7.97 -6.80
C TRP A 101 -18.95 -8.48 -8.14
N GLN A 102 -17.97 -9.39 -8.16
CA GLN A 102 -17.42 -9.99 -9.38
C GLN A 102 -18.51 -10.70 -10.21
N GLN A 103 -19.43 -11.42 -9.54
CA GLN A 103 -20.57 -12.09 -10.20
C GLN A 103 -21.61 -11.13 -10.81
N ARG A 104 -21.56 -9.85 -10.45
CA ARG A 104 -22.49 -8.83 -10.93
C ARG A 104 -21.92 -7.99 -12.05
N ILE A 105 -20.63 -8.13 -12.36
CA ILE A 105 -19.96 -7.31 -13.36
C ILE A 105 -20.13 -7.93 -14.74
N LEU A 106 -20.63 -7.13 -15.67
CA LEU A 106 -20.65 -7.41 -17.09
C LEU A 106 -19.50 -6.68 -17.80
N ARG A 107 -18.83 -7.42 -18.67
CA ARG A 107 -17.84 -6.89 -19.61
C ARG A 107 -18.21 -7.38 -21.01
N PRO A 108 -18.15 -6.52 -22.07
CA PRO A 108 -18.29 -6.98 -23.44
C PRO A 108 -17.18 -7.98 -23.80
N GLU A 109 -17.52 -9.10 -24.44
CA GLU A 109 -16.56 -10.14 -24.85
C GLU A 109 -15.47 -9.60 -25.78
N ALA A 110 -15.82 -8.65 -26.64
CA ALA A 110 -14.89 -8.01 -27.55
C ALA A 110 -13.84 -7.11 -26.86
N MET A 111 -13.94 -6.94 -25.54
CA MET A 111 -13.09 -6.01 -24.80
C MET A 111 -11.86 -6.69 -24.22
N ALA A 112 -10.72 -6.53 -24.87
CA ALA A 112 -9.43 -6.94 -24.33
C ALA A 112 -8.86 -5.91 -23.38
N GLY A 113 -8.23 -6.34 -22.28
CA GLY A 113 -7.54 -5.46 -21.34
C GLY A 113 -7.71 -5.88 -19.87
N PRO A 114 -6.99 -5.22 -18.97
CA PRO A 114 -6.98 -5.56 -17.55
C PRO A 114 -8.24 -5.13 -16.80
N GLY A 115 -8.36 -5.57 -15.54
CA GLY A 115 -9.35 -5.13 -14.56
C GLY A 115 -10.75 -5.72 -14.75
N PRO A 116 -11.75 -5.21 -14.01
CA PRO A 116 -11.63 -4.15 -13.00
C PRO A 116 -10.77 -4.56 -11.81
N TYR A 117 -10.24 -3.56 -11.11
CA TYR A 117 -9.44 -3.73 -9.89
C TYR A 117 -10.26 -3.33 -8.68
N PHE A 118 -10.25 -4.18 -7.66
CA PHE A 118 -10.89 -3.96 -6.37
C PHE A 118 -9.80 -3.63 -5.36
N PHE A 119 -9.82 -2.41 -4.85
CA PHE A 119 -8.87 -1.99 -3.82
C PHE A 119 -9.30 -2.49 -2.44
N ASN A 120 -8.31 -2.89 -1.67
CA ASN A 120 -8.49 -3.37 -0.31
C ASN A 120 -7.47 -2.68 0.59
N SER A 121 -7.94 -2.13 1.70
CA SER A 121 -7.10 -1.67 2.81
C SER A 121 -7.58 -2.30 4.10
N PHE A 122 -6.65 -2.67 4.96
CA PHE A 122 -6.94 -3.17 6.30
C PHE A 122 -6.09 -2.41 7.30
N THR A 123 -6.60 -2.19 8.50
CA THR A 123 -5.79 -1.66 9.59
C THR A 123 -4.94 -2.77 10.21
N PHE A 124 -3.92 -2.42 10.98
CA PHE A 124 -3.08 -3.40 11.66
C PHE A 124 -3.91 -4.29 12.60
N PHE A 125 -4.74 -3.68 13.43
CA PHE A 125 -5.70 -4.39 14.28
C PHE A 125 -7.09 -4.47 13.63
N ASN A 126 -7.91 -5.38 14.12
CA ASN A 126 -9.27 -5.63 13.62
C ASN A 126 -10.36 -4.77 14.27
N THR A 127 -9.99 -3.95 15.23
CA THR A 127 -10.86 -3.01 15.92
C THR A 127 -10.19 -1.66 15.98
N VAL A 128 -10.95 -0.59 15.85
CA VAL A 128 -10.46 0.75 16.17
C VAL A 128 -10.36 0.82 17.70
N ALA A 129 -9.17 1.02 18.22
CA ALA A 129 -9.00 1.27 19.65
C ALA A 129 -9.66 2.61 19.97
N ASN A 130 -10.60 2.62 20.92
CA ASN A 130 -10.95 3.87 21.59
C ASN A 130 -9.68 4.34 22.31
N PRO A 131 -9.17 5.55 22.04
CA PRO A 131 -8.01 6.05 22.73
C PRO A 131 -8.32 6.08 24.22
N ASP A 132 -7.57 5.34 25.02
CA ASP A 132 -7.60 5.49 26.46
C ASP A 132 -7.05 6.89 26.78
N PRO A 133 -7.86 7.81 27.32
CA PRO A 133 -7.42 9.17 27.60
C PRO A 133 -6.22 9.24 28.55
N SER A 134 -5.99 8.20 29.35
CA SER A 134 -4.89 8.10 30.30
C SER A 134 -3.54 7.71 29.64
N LEU A 135 -3.56 7.18 28.41
CA LEU A 135 -2.38 6.73 27.66
C LEU A 135 -1.92 7.74 26.58
N ASN A 136 -2.36 8.99 26.64
CA ASN A 136 -1.91 10.05 25.74
C ASN A 136 -0.41 10.36 25.96
N LEU A 137 0.45 9.54 25.36
CA LEU A 137 1.91 9.64 25.42
C LEU A 137 2.49 10.56 24.33
N SER A 138 1.70 11.49 23.81
CA SER A 138 2.20 12.48 22.86
C SER A 138 2.68 13.73 23.59
N HIS A 139 3.86 13.66 24.18
CA HIS A 139 4.58 14.86 24.60
C HIS A 139 5.31 15.45 23.38
N THR A 140 4.58 16.12 22.51
CA THR A 140 5.16 17.03 21.52
C THR A 140 5.25 18.41 22.14
N GLN A 141 6.39 19.07 22.01
CA GLN A 141 6.60 20.48 22.42
C GLN A 141 5.80 21.51 21.58
N THR A 142 4.77 21.07 20.86
CA THR A 142 3.86 21.95 20.13
C THR A 142 2.52 21.92 20.84
N ASP A 143 1.92 23.09 21.08
CA ASP A 143 0.58 23.32 21.69
C ASP A 143 -0.58 22.72 20.87
N SER A 144 -0.34 21.71 20.06
CA SER A 144 -1.33 21.04 19.20
C SER A 144 -1.79 19.75 19.84
N GLU A 145 -3.10 19.56 19.96
CA GLU A 145 -3.70 18.28 20.36
C GLU A 145 -3.17 17.14 19.49
N PRO A 146 -2.92 15.94 20.08
CA PRO A 146 -2.47 14.77 19.31
C PRO A 146 -3.47 14.42 18.21
N MET A 147 -2.99 13.94 17.07
CA MET A 147 -3.88 13.40 16.04
C MET A 147 -4.70 12.26 16.65
N GLY A 148 -6.02 12.32 16.53
CA GLY A 148 -6.96 11.32 17.05
C GLY A 148 -6.72 9.90 16.52
N SER A 149 -7.68 9.00 16.76
CA SER A 149 -7.70 7.63 16.22
C SER A 149 -7.62 7.63 14.69
N SER A 150 -7.21 6.49 14.13
CA SER A 150 -7.14 6.31 12.67
C SER A 150 -8.47 6.66 12.00
N PRO A 151 -8.49 7.51 10.94
CA PRO A 151 -9.71 7.83 10.21
C PRO A 151 -10.18 6.70 9.29
N PHE A 152 -9.46 5.57 9.27
CA PHE A 152 -9.75 4.46 8.38
C PHE A 152 -10.47 3.33 9.10
N ALA A 153 -11.48 2.76 8.43
CA ALA A 153 -12.16 1.56 8.92
C ALA A 153 -11.19 0.37 9.02
N PRO A 154 -11.44 -0.60 9.93
CA PRO A 154 -10.61 -1.80 10.09
C PRO A 154 -10.43 -2.63 8.80
N GLY A 155 -11.36 -2.52 7.86
CA GLY A 155 -11.22 -3.01 6.49
C GLY A 155 -12.06 -2.16 5.55
N THR A 156 -11.56 -1.94 4.34
CA THR A 156 -12.29 -1.26 3.26
C THR A 156 -12.08 -2.04 1.97
N LEU A 157 -13.19 -2.41 1.33
CA LEU A 157 -13.22 -2.93 -0.03
C LEU A 157 -13.85 -1.87 -0.93
N LEU A 158 -13.20 -1.51 -2.03
CA LEU A 158 -13.58 -0.40 -2.88
C LEU A 158 -13.48 -0.76 -4.37
N LEU A 159 -14.55 -0.52 -5.12
CA LEU A 159 -14.55 -0.46 -6.59
C LEU A 159 -14.74 0.98 -7.02
N CYS A 160 -13.70 1.57 -7.60
CA CYS A 160 -13.75 2.93 -8.11
C CYS A 160 -14.38 2.99 -9.50
N PRO A 161 -15.18 4.03 -9.81
CA PRO A 161 -15.76 4.23 -11.13
C PRO A 161 -14.70 4.49 -12.21
N TRP A 162 -13.58 5.11 -11.86
CA TRP A 162 -12.47 5.36 -12.78
C TRP A 162 -11.17 4.76 -12.27
N GLN A 163 -10.48 4.04 -13.17
CA GLN A 163 -9.18 3.44 -12.88
C GLN A 163 -8.27 3.64 -14.08
N ILE A 164 -7.06 4.15 -13.85
CA ILE A 164 -6.02 4.31 -14.87
C ILE A 164 -4.92 3.33 -14.55
N VAL A 165 -4.59 2.49 -15.50
CA VAL A 165 -3.66 1.39 -15.33
C VAL A 165 -2.51 1.54 -16.32
N ARG A 166 -1.29 1.44 -15.84
CA ARG A 166 -0.08 1.28 -16.64
C ARG A 166 0.52 -0.07 -16.36
N GLN A 167 0.74 -0.87 -17.40
CA GLN A 167 1.49 -2.13 -17.34
C GLN A 167 2.55 -2.08 -18.44
N HIS A 168 3.80 -1.94 -18.06
CA HIS A 168 4.94 -1.73 -18.97
C HIS A 168 4.71 -0.54 -19.92
N GLN A 169 4.59 -0.80 -21.22
CA GLN A 169 4.40 0.22 -22.26
C GLN A 169 2.92 0.52 -22.55
N HIS A 170 2.00 -0.19 -21.90
CA HIS A 170 0.58 -0.09 -22.18
C HIS A 170 -0.15 0.65 -21.07
N CYS A 171 -1.09 1.52 -21.47
CA CYS A 171 -1.97 2.22 -20.57
C CYS A 171 -3.44 1.95 -20.92
N TRP A 172 -4.26 1.89 -19.88
CA TRP A 172 -5.70 1.70 -20.02
C TRP A 172 -6.46 2.63 -19.07
N ALA A 173 -7.65 3.04 -19.51
CA ALA A 173 -8.67 3.56 -18.62
C ALA A 173 -9.76 2.50 -18.45
N ILE A 174 -10.21 2.31 -17.23
CA ILE A 174 -11.32 1.42 -16.91
C ILE A 174 -12.43 2.29 -16.33
N ALA A 175 -13.59 2.26 -16.98
CA ALA A 175 -14.81 2.89 -16.50
C ALA A 175 -15.74 1.81 -15.93
N ASN A 176 -15.98 1.87 -14.63
CA ASN A 176 -16.95 1.04 -13.94
C ASN A 176 -18.18 1.89 -13.65
N LEU A 177 -19.34 1.39 -13.96
CA LEU A 177 -20.60 2.13 -13.81
C LEU A 177 -21.75 1.23 -13.40
N MET A 178 -22.73 1.81 -12.72
CA MET A 178 -24.00 1.16 -12.43
C MET A 178 -24.95 1.49 -13.58
N LEU A 179 -25.44 0.47 -14.26
CA LEU A 179 -26.38 0.60 -15.35
C LEU A 179 -27.75 0.09 -14.91
N ALA A 180 -28.70 1.02 -14.75
CA ALA A 180 -30.09 0.70 -14.52
C ALA A 180 -30.81 0.46 -15.85
N ARG A 181 -31.95 -0.25 -15.82
CA ARG A 181 -32.72 -0.56 -17.04
C ARG A 181 -33.20 0.67 -17.82
N HIS A 182 -33.44 1.76 -17.10
CA HIS A 182 -33.95 3.01 -17.68
C HIS A 182 -32.85 4.07 -17.82
N SER A 183 -31.59 3.69 -17.67
CA SER A 183 -30.48 4.62 -17.90
C SER A 183 -30.44 5.07 -19.35
N SER A 184 -30.31 6.38 -19.58
CA SER A 184 -30.02 6.90 -20.93
C SER A 184 -28.63 6.51 -21.33
N LEU A 185 -28.52 5.55 -22.27
CA LEU A 185 -27.23 5.07 -22.77
C LEU A 185 -26.46 6.18 -23.49
N GLU A 186 -27.19 7.10 -24.14
CA GLU A 186 -26.62 8.27 -24.81
C GLU A 186 -25.89 9.17 -23.81
N ALA A 187 -26.56 9.50 -22.69
CA ALA A 187 -25.97 10.35 -21.65
C ALA A 187 -24.72 9.68 -21.03
N VAL A 188 -24.81 8.38 -20.73
CA VAL A 188 -23.70 7.61 -20.18
C VAL A 188 -22.53 7.55 -21.15
N ALA A 189 -22.78 7.28 -22.44
CA ALA A 189 -21.75 7.24 -23.47
C ALA A 189 -21.04 8.60 -23.61
N HIS A 190 -21.80 9.71 -23.61
CA HIS A 190 -21.22 11.06 -23.64
C HIS A 190 -20.33 11.35 -22.44
N GLN A 191 -20.78 11.00 -21.22
CA GLN A 191 -19.99 11.18 -20.00
C GLN A 191 -18.66 10.39 -20.04
N ILE A 192 -18.70 9.14 -20.52
CA ILE A 192 -17.50 8.34 -20.71
C ILE A 192 -16.56 9.01 -21.71
N CYS A 193 -17.03 9.41 -22.88
CA CYS A 193 -16.21 10.06 -23.90
C CYS A 193 -15.61 11.38 -23.42
N GLN A 194 -16.38 12.20 -22.70
CA GLN A 194 -15.87 13.44 -22.09
C GLN A 194 -14.76 13.16 -21.09
N GLN A 195 -14.93 12.19 -20.19
CA GLN A 195 -13.91 11.86 -19.20
C GLN A 195 -12.66 11.26 -19.86
N MET A 196 -12.82 10.41 -20.87
CA MET A 196 -11.69 9.89 -21.66
C MET A 196 -10.89 11.01 -22.31
N THR A 197 -11.56 12.01 -22.87
CA THR A 197 -10.92 13.21 -23.44
C THR A 197 -10.11 13.96 -22.39
N ARG A 198 -10.69 14.19 -21.19
CA ARG A 198 -9.98 14.83 -20.07
C ARG A 198 -8.75 14.05 -19.66
N ILE A 199 -8.85 12.72 -19.54
CA ILE A 199 -7.72 11.85 -19.17
C ILE A 199 -6.57 11.99 -20.17
N VAL A 200 -6.84 12.00 -21.46
CA VAL A 200 -5.81 12.13 -22.50
C VAL A 200 -5.21 13.54 -22.53
N GLN A 201 -5.98 14.57 -22.24
CA GLN A 201 -5.50 15.96 -22.17
C GLN A 201 -4.48 16.20 -21.06
N VAL A 202 -4.55 15.47 -19.93
CA VAL A 202 -3.53 15.56 -18.85
C VAL A 202 -2.11 15.26 -19.39
N ARG A 203 -1.98 14.47 -20.47
CA ARG A 203 -0.68 14.19 -21.12
C ARG A 203 0.07 15.44 -21.61
N GLY A 204 -0.66 16.49 -22.02
CA GLY A 204 -0.08 17.72 -22.57
C GLY A 204 0.44 18.71 -21.52
N GLN A 205 0.03 18.58 -20.26
CA GLN A 205 0.42 19.48 -19.18
C GLN A 205 1.69 18.95 -18.49
N GLY A 206 2.79 18.86 -19.24
CA GLY A 206 4.06 18.37 -18.73
C GLY A 206 4.65 19.27 -17.64
N ARG A 207 5.09 18.67 -16.55
CA ARG A 207 6.18 19.06 -15.61
C ARG A 207 6.37 20.53 -15.19
N SER A 208 5.63 21.51 -15.71
CA SER A 208 5.93 22.94 -15.48
C SER A 208 5.30 23.57 -14.24
N GLY A 209 4.60 22.82 -13.40
CA GLY A 209 3.83 23.34 -12.28
C GLY A 209 4.36 23.06 -10.86
N LEU A 210 5.34 22.17 -10.71
CA LEU A 210 5.94 21.91 -9.41
C LEU A 210 7.05 22.93 -9.15
N ARG A 211 6.68 24.11 -8.72
CA ARG A 211 7.65 25.01 -8.11
C ARG A 211 8.11 24.35 -6.83
N ASP A 212 9.41 24.09 -6.75
CA ASP A 212 10.07 23.79 -5.49
C ASP A 212 9.69 24.93 -4.53
N SER A 213 8.81 24.64 -3.58
CA SER A 213 8.27 25.65 -2.67
C SER A 213 9.28 26.07 -1.61
N GLY A 214 10.56 25.72 -1.81
CA GLY A 214 11.65 26.19 -0.94
C GLY A 214 11.45 25.79 0.52
N ARG A 215 10.75 24.69 0.79
CA ARG A 215 10.69 24.16 2.15
C ARG A 215 12.07 23.65 2.53
N ALA A 216 12.73 24.38 3.40
CA ALA A 216 13.92 23.90 4.08
C ALA A 216 13.55 22.58 4.78
N SER A 217 14.33 21.53 4.54
CA SER A 217 14.20 20.28 5.30
C SER A 217 14.35 20.63 6.77
N VAL A 218 13.26 20.47 7.53
CA VAL A 218 13.34 20.64 8.98
C VAL A 218 14.05 19.41 9.54
N PRO A 219 15.22 19.55 10.19
CA PRO A 219 15.84 18.43 10.85
C PRO A 219 14.88 17.87 11.89
N LEU A 220 14.43 16.65 11.71
CA LEU A 220 13.58 15.96 12.68
C LEU A 220 14.45 15.35 13.75
N GLN A 221 14.50 15.97 14.91
CA GLN A 221 15.02 15.35 16.13
C GLN A 221 13.85 15.00 17.03
N LEU A 222 13.81 13.75 17.51
CA LEU A 222 12.88 13.40 18.57
C LEU A 222 13.24 14.21 19.83
N SER A 223 12.23 14.75 20.49
CA SER A 223 12.45 15.41 21.79
C SER A 223 13.03 14.40 22.80
N ALA A 224 13.75 14.89 23.80
CA ALA A 224 14.33 14.03 24.83
C ALA A 224 13.29 13.11 25.52
N PRO A 225 12.07 13.56 25.87
CA PRO A 225 11.03 12.70 26.40
C PRO A 225 10.57 11.63 25.41
N ALA A 226 10.43 11.97 24.12
CA ALA A 226 10.04 11.03 23.08
C ALA A 226 11.10 9.91 22.87
N ALA A 227 12.37 10.29 22.88
CA ALA A 227 13.49 9.37 22.80
C ALA A 227 13.53 8.42 24.03
N ALA A 228 13.30 8.96 25.23
CA ALA A 228 13.20 8.17 26.46
C ALA A 228 12.06 7.14 26.39
N THR A 229 10.86 7.58 25.99
CA THR A 229 9.70 6.69 25.83
C THR A 229 9.98 5.54 24.86
N PHE A 230 10.65 5.80 23.74
CA PHE A 230 11.03 4.75 22.80
C PHE A 230 12.03 3.76 23.42
N ARG A 231 13.07 4.25 24.09
CA ARG A 231 14.05 3.36 24.79
C ARG A 231 13.38 2.49 25.84
N ASP A 232 12.43 3.05 26.60
CA ASP A 232 11.65 2.29 27.61
C ASP A 232 10.85 1.18 26.96
N ARG A 233 10.19 1.44 25.83
CA ARG A 233 9.47 0.41 25.05
C ARG A 233 10.40 -0.69 24.55
N VAL A 234 11.56 -0.32 24.02
CA VAL A 234 12.60 -1.30 23.60
C VAL A 234 13.07 -2.14 24.81
N THR A 235 13.31 -1.50 25.94
CA THR A 235 13.71 -2.19 27.18
C THR A 235 12.63 -3.14 27.68
N GLN A 236 11.34 -2.76 27.59
CA GLN A 236 10.23 -3.65 27.92
C GLN A 236 10.14 -4.84 26.97
N ALA A 237 10.30 -4.62 25.67
CA ALA A 237 10.35 -5.69 24.67
C ALA A 237 11.51 -6.68 24.96
N LEU A 238 12.69 -6.17 25.29
CA LEU A 238 13.83 -6.99 25.67
C LEU A 238 13.55 -7.83 26.94
N LYS A 239 12.87 -7.29 27.95
CA LYS A 239 12.46 -8.05 29.14
C LYS A 239 11.56 -9.22 28.79
N GLN A 240 10.59 -9.04 27.87
CA GLN A 240 9.70 -10.12 27.40
C GLN A 240 10.49 -11.17 26.61
N ILE A 241 11.48 -10.75 25.82
CA ILE A 241 12.33 -11.64 25.03
C ILE A 241 13.27 -12.44 25.96
N HIS A 242 13.95 -11.80 26.90
CA HIS A 242 14.82 -12.49 27.86
C HIS A 242 14.04 -13.41 28.81
N GLY A 243 12.78 -13.06 29.11
CA GLY A 243 11.86 -13.91 29.87
C GLY A 243 11.32 -15.12 29.09
N GLY A 244 11.66 -15.26 27.79
CA GLY A 244 11.21 -16.36 26.93
C GLY A 244 9.75 -16.27 26.48
N HIS A 245 9.08 -15.15 26.72
CA HIS A 245 7.69 -14.93 26.26
C HIS A 245 7.61 -14.56 24.79
N LEU A 246 8.64 -13.90 24.27
CA LEU A 246 8.79 -13.52 22.86
C LEU A 246 10.19 -13.89 22.36
N SER A 247 10.32 -14.17 21.05
CA SER A 247 11.60 -14.25 20.36
C SER A 247 11.93 -12.96 19.61
N LYS A 248 10.89 -12.21 19.23
CA LYS A 248 10.98 -10.93 18.51
C LYS A 248 9.76 -10.08 18.81
N GLN A 249 9.96 -8.75 18.88
CA GLN A 249 8.86 -7.75 18.87
C GLN A 249 9.26 -6.55 18.02
N VAL A 250 8.35 -6.07 17.17
CA VAL A 250 8.54 -4.79 16.48
C VAL A 250 7.96 -3.67 17.34
N VAL A 251 8.82 -2.72 17.73
CA VAL A 251 8.42 -1.51 18.45
C VAL A 251 8.29 -0.37 17.45
N ALA A 252 7.10 0.19 17.34
CA ALA A 252 6.83 1.32 16.47
C ALA A 252 6.79 2.64 17.23
N TYR A 253 7.05 3.71 16.50
CA TYR A 253 6.94 5.08 16.96
C TYR A 253 6.19 5.90 15.91
N ALA A 254 5.25 6.71 16.37
CA ALA A 254 4.52 7.68 15.56
C ALA A 254 4.94 9.10 15.98
N LEU A 255 5.35 9.92 15.01
CA LEU A 255 5.76 11.31 15.20
C LEU A 255 4.76 12.23 14.54
N ASP A 256 4.06 13.05 15.35
CA ASP A 256 3.17 14.09 14.85
C ASP A 256 3.99 15.34 14.51
N VAL A 257 3.82 15.84 13.30
CA VAL A 257 4.48 17.05 12.78
C VAL A 257 3.42 18.01 12.27
N THR A 258 3.51 19.27 12.71
CA THR A 258 2.64 20.35 12.21
C THR A 258 3.44 21.30 11.32
N SER A 259 2.91 21.56 10.13
CA SER A 259 3.49 22.49 9.18
C SER A 259 2.74 23.82 9.21
N PRO A 260 3.39 24.98 8.98
CA PRO A 260 2.71 26.26 8.84
C PRO A 260 1.69 26.32 7.68
N ARG A 261 1.83 25.43 6.72
CA ARG A 261 0.94 25.31 5.54
C ARG A 261 0.46 23.88 5.40
N PRO A 262 -0.70 23.64 4.76
CA PRO A 262 -1.15 22.28 4.45
C PRO A 262 -0.08 21.49 3.68
N TRP A 263 0.01 20.19 4.00
CA TRP A 263 0.90 19.27 3.30
C TRP A 263 0.42 19.08 1.86
N GLN A 264 1.35 19.18 0.92
CA GLN A 264 1.05 19.01 -0.50
C GLN A 264 1.24 17.54 -0.90
N ARG A 265 0.17 16.74 -0.78
CA ARG A 265 0.17 15.32 -1.16
C ARG A 265 0.80 15.07 -2.53
N ASP A 266 0.42 15.89 -3.51
CA ASP A 266 0.84 15.74 -4.90
C ASP A 266 2.37 15.83 -5.04
N TRP A 267 2.96 16.79 -4.37
CA TRP A 267 4.40 16.97 -4.34
C TRP A 267 5.10 15.85 -3.56
N SER A 268 4.55 15.46 -2.40
CA SER A 268 5.09 14.37 -1.59
C SER A 268 5.11 13.04 -2.36
N LEU A 269 4.03 12.69 -3.08
CA LEU A 269 3.98 11.46 -3.88
C LEU A 269 5.00 11.46 -5.03
N GLN A 270 5.21 12.61 -5.69
CA GLN A 270 6.20 12.71 -6.74
C GLN A 270 7.64 12.62 -6.20
N ARG A 271 7.92 13.20 -5.03
CA ARG A 271 9.21 13.04 -4.36
C ARG A 271 9.45 11.60 -3.91
N LEU A 272 8.47 10.97 -3.23
CA LEU A 272 8.56 9.57 -2.85
C LEU A 272 8.89 8.70 -4.07
N ARG A 273 8.20 8.92 -5.21
CA ARG A 273 8.45 8.19 -6.46
C ARG A 273 9.85 8.42 -7.02
N SER A 274 10.37 9.63 -6.95
CA SER A 274 11.70 9.96 -7.49
C SER A 274 12.85 9.50 -6.58
N GLN A 275 12.65 9.55 -5.26
CA GLN A 275 13.68 9.19 -4.27
C GLN A 275 13.71 7.69 -3.96
N HIS A 276 12.59 6.99 -4.15
CA HIS A 276 12.46 5.56 -3.82
C HIS A 276 11.98 4.72 -5.02
N PRO A 277 12.76 4.69 -6.14
CA PRO A 277 12.35 3.99 -7.37
C PRO A 277 12.22 2.47 -7.18
N ASP A 278 12.84 1.91 -6.14
CA ASP A 278 12.84 0.47 -5.81
C ASP A 278 11.69 0.08 -4.87
N CYS A 279 10.91 1.05 -4.39
CA CYS A 279 9.78 0.84 -3.49
C CYS A 279 8.44 0.89 -4.21
N TYR A 280 7.41 0.34 -3.58
CA TYR A 280 6.03 0.60 -3.96
C TYR A 280 5.61 1.98 -3.46
N ILE A 281 5.20 2.85 -4.37
CA ILE A 281 4.65 4.17 -4.02
C ILE A 281 3.14 4.01 -3.92
N PHE A 282 2.57 4.45 -2.82
CA PHE A 282 1.14 4.26 -2.57
C PHE A 282 0.48 5.47 -1.92
N SER A 283 -0.81 5.60 -2.17
CA SER A 283 -1.70 6.55 -1.51
C SER A 283 -3.08 5.94 -1.37
N PHE A 284 -3.68 6.11 -0.20
CA PHE A 284 -5.06 5.74 0.08
C PHE A 284 -5.77 6.86 0.83
N SER A 285 -6.99 7.21 0.39
CA SER A 285 -7.87 8.17 1.04
C SER A 285 -9.32 7.71 0.90
N THR A 286 -10.12 7.93 1.94
CA THR A 286 -11.58 7.72 1.92
C THR A 286 -12.36 8.97 1.50
N GLY A 287 -11.66 10.08 1.16
CA GLY A 287 -12.29 11.35 0.80
C GLY A 287 -12.51 12.31 1.98
N GLU A 288 -12.06 11.97 3.19
CA GLU A 288 -12.22 12.76 4.41
C GLU A 288 -11.00 13.65 4.71
N GLN A 289 -10.33 14.18 3.68
CA GLN A 289 -9.11 14.99 3.78
C GLN A 289 -7.93 14.28 4.50
N ALA A 290 -8.04 12.97 4.70
CA ALA A 290 -7.00 12.14 5.27
C ALA A 290 -6.36 11.31 4.16
N HIS A 291 -5.04 11.41 4.01
CA HIS A 291 -4.27 10.68 3.01
C HIS A 291 -3.18 9.85 3.68
N PHE A 292 -3.26 8.54 3.56
CA PHE A 292 -2.18 7.66 3.96
C PHE A 292 -1.28 7.40 2.77
N ILE A 293 -0.03 7.86 2.84
CA ILE A 293 0.94 7.80 1.74
C ILE A 293 2.26 7.19 2.17
N GLY A 294 3.01 6.64 1.23
CA GLY A 294 4.32 6.08 1.56
C GLY A 294 5.07 5.46 0.39
N ALA A 295 6.28 4.95 0.73
CA ALA A 295 7.17 4.22 -0.16
C ALA A 295 7.59 2.89 0.48
N SER A 296 6.78 1.85 0.32
CA SER A 296 7.00 0.55 0.95
C SER A 296 7.96 -0.32 0.13
N PRO A 297 9.03 -0.86 0.71
CA PRO A 297 9.85 -1.88 0.07
C PRO A 297 9.24 -3.28 0.17
N GLU A 298 8.23 -3.48 1.03
CA GLU A 298 7.77 -4.79 1.45
C GLU A 298 6.49 -5.21 0.72
N ARG A 299 6.62 -6.26 -0.11
CA ARG A 299 5.48 -6.95 -0.70
C ARG A 299 4.98 -8.01 0.26
N LEU A 300 3.74 -7.87 0.73
CA LEU A 300 3.10 -8.91 1.51
C LEU A 300 2.82 -10.14 0.65
N LEU A 301 2.20 -9.96 -0.52
CA LEU A 301 2.05 -11.00 -1.54
C LEU A 301 1.73 -10.40 -2.91
N SER A 302 2.08 -11.14 -3.95
CA SER A 302 1.63 -10.92 -5.32
C SER A 302 1.17 -12.24 -5.90
N ILE A 303 0.01 -12.28 -6.53
CA ILE A 303 -0.48 -13.46 -7.26
C ILE A 303 -0.67 -13.05 -8.70
N ARG A 304 -0.07 -13.82 -9.62
CA ARG A 304 -0.21 -13.66 -11.07
C ARG A 304 -0.44 -15.04 -11.69
N GLN A 305 -1.56 -15.21 -12.36
CA GLN A 305 -1.90 -16.48 -13.04
C GLN A 305 -1.75 -17.70 -12.11
N GLY A 306 -2.26 -17.58 -10.88
CA GLY A 306 -2.20 -18.66 -9.87
C GLY A 306 -0.83 -18.87 -9.22
N ARG A 307 0.19 -18.04 -9.51
CA ARG A 307 1.50 -18.09 -8.84
C ARG A 307 1.64 -17.00 -7.81
N LEU A 308 1.87 -17.39 -6.57
CA LEU A 308 2.17 -16.50 -5.46
C LEU A 308 3.67 -16.21 -5.38
N VAL A 309 3.99 -14.97 -5.07
CA VAL A 309 5.30 -14.55 -4.58
C VAL A 309 5.10 -13.63 -3.39
N THR A 310 5.81 -13.90 -2.29
CA THR A 310 5.91 -13.06 -1.10
C THR A 310 7.37 -12.85 -0.76
N ASP A 311 7.70 -11.86 0.05
CA ASP A 311 9.07 -11.55 0.43
C ASP A 311 9.24 -11.67 1.95
N ALA A 312 10.24 -12.45 2.40
CA ALA A 312 10.77 -12.30 3.73
C ALA A 312 11.82 -11.18 3.70
N LEU A 313 11.57 -10.12 4.46
CA LEU A 313 12.43 -8.94 4.52
C LEU A 313 12.67 -8.58 5.99
N ALA A 314 13.88 -8.84 6.49
CA ALA A 314 14.27 -8.51 7.86
C ALA A 314 15.80 -8.48 7.96
N GLY A 315 16.32 -7.77 8.98
CA GLY A 315 17.74 -7.48 9.06
C GLY A 315 18.12 -6.32 8.13
N SER A 316 18.82 -5.32 8.65
CA SER A 316 19.06 -4.07 7.91
C SER A 316 20.48 -3.54 8.12
N ALA A 317 21.00 -2.90 7.08
CA ALA A 317 22.25 -2.14 7.16
C ALA A 317 22.18 -0.91 6.24
N PRO A 318 22.92 0.18 6.55
CA PRO A 318 22.99 1.33 5.66
C PRO A 318 23.64 0.97 4.32
N ARG A 319 23.50 1.83 3.31
CA ARG A 319 24.28 1.76 2.09
C ARG A 319 25.66 2.38 2.31
N GLY A 320 26.68 1.87 1.64
CA GLY A 320 28.01 2.46 1.64
C GLY A 320 28.10 3.67 0.71
N ALA A 321 28.96 4.64 1.05
CA ALA A 321 29.23 5.80 0.20
C ALA A 321 29.97 5.43 -1.09
N THR A 322 30.73 4.33 -1.08
CA THR A 322 31.44 3.77 -2.25
C THR A 322 30.99 2.34 -2.51
N ALA A 323 31.20 1.85 -3.74
CA ALA A 323 30.87 0.48 -4.12
C ALA A 323 31.59 -0.56 -3.26
N SER A 324 32.85 -0.30 -2.87
CA SER A 324 33.64 -1.19 -2.00
C SER A 324 33.10 -1.24 -0.58
N GLU A 325 32.76 -0.08 -0.02
CA GLU A 325 32.15 0.03 1.30
C GLU A 325 30.76 -0.63 1.33
N ASP A 326 29.93 -0.37 0.31
CA ASP A 326 28.59 -0.97 0.20
C ASP A 326 28.67 -2.51 0.11
N HIS A 327 29.65 -3.02 -0.64
CA HIS A 327 29.92 -4.45 -0.69
C HIS A 327 30.32 -4.99 0.68
N HIS A 328 31.24 -4.33 1.38
CA HIS A 328 31.72 -4.74 2.71
C HIS A 328 30.58 -4.75 3.74
N ILE A 329 29.78 -3.69 3.79
CA ILE A 329 28.60 -3.61 4.67
C ILE A 329 27.60 -4.73 4.35
N GLY A 330 27.33 -4.97 3.06
CA GLY A 330 26.46 -6.06 2.63
C GLY A 330 26.96 -7.44 3.03
N GLN A 331 28.26 -7.71 2.91
CA GLN A 331 28.87 -8.97 3.38
C GLN A 331 28.79 -9.09 4.90
N THR A 332 29.01 -8.00 5.63
CA THR A 332 28.86 -7.98 7.09
C THR A 332 27.44 -8.32 7.50
N LEU A 333 26.42 -7.74 6.81
CA LEU A 333 25.02 -8.04 7.06
C LEU A 333 24.69 -9.52 6.78
N LEU A 334 25.14 -10.06 5.65
CA LEU A 334 24.93 -11.46 5.27
C LEU A 334 25.52 -12.43 6.28
N ASN A 335 26.62 -12.07 6.94
CA ASN A 335 27.34 -12.93 7.88
C ASN A 335 27.02 -12.64 9.36
N ASN A 336 26.14 -11.66 9.64
CA ASN A 336 25.77 -11.31 11.01
C ASN A 336 24.79 -12.33 11.61
N PRO A 337 25.16 -13.08 12.68
CA PRO A 337 24.26 -14.10 13.23
C PRO A 337 22.94 -13.55 13.80
N LYS A 338 22.95 -12.33 14.38
CA LYS A 338 21.76 -11.66 14.90
C LYS A 338 20.77 -11.41 13.76
N GLU A 339 21.23 -10.78 12.69
CA GLU A 339 20.41 -10.40 11.53
C GLU A 339 19.90 -11.64 10.79
N GLN A 340 20.72 -12.68 10.66
CA GLN A 340 20.29 -13.97 10.09
C GLN A 340 19.22 -14.65 10.94
N SER A 341 19.35 -14.61 12.28
CA SER A 341 18.36 -15.17 13.19
C SER A 341 17.03 -14.43 13.08
N GLU A 342 17.06 -13.08 13.05
CA GLU A 342 15.86 -12.26 12.82
C GLU A 342 15.19 -12.59 11.49
N HIS A 343 15.97 -12.69 10.43
CA HIS A 343 15.47 -13.01 9.10
C HIS A 343 14.82 -14.39 9.03
N ARG A 344 15.45 -15.39 9.64
CA ARG A 344 14.94 -16.77 9.70
C ARG A 344 13.56 -16.85 10.33
N LEU A 345 13.31 -16.12 11.42
CA LEU A 345 11.99 -16.07 12.07
C LEU A 345 10.89 -15.61 11.10
N VAL A 346 11.22 -14.69 10.18
CA VAL A 346 10.27 -14.22 9.18
C VAL A 346 10.06 -15.27 8.08
N VAL A 347 11.13 -15.90 7.59
CA VAL A 347 11.04 -16.95 6.57
C VAL A 347 10.22 -18.13 7.10
N ASP A 348 10.56 -18.65 8.29
CA ASP A 348 9.89 -19.80 8.89
C ASP A 348 8.39 -19.52 9.08
N PHE A 349 8.02 -18.35 9.61
CA PHE A 349 6.63 -17.95 9.75
C PHE A 349 5.88 -17.96 8.41
N ILE A 350 6.45 -17.34 7.36
CA ILE A 350 5.79 -17.27 6.05
C ILE A 350 5.60 -18.68 5.48
N VAL A 351 6.64 -19.51 5.56
CA VAL A 351 6.61 -20.90 5.08
C VAL A 351 5.53 -21.70 5.81
N GLU A 352 5.52 -21.67 7.14
CA GLU A 352 4.52 -22.37 7.96
C GLU A 352 3.10 -21.93 7.63
N ARG A 353 2.86 -20.60 7.51
CA ARG A 353 1.54 -20.05 7.18
C ARG A 353 1.06 -20.47 5.80
N LEU A 354 1.94 -20.46 4.80
CA LEU A 354 1.60 -20.91 3.45
C LEU A 354 1.35 -22.42 3.40
N GLN A 355 2.14 -23.22 4.11
CA GLN A 355 1.94 -24.67 4.22
C GLN A 355 0.60 -24.99 4.90
N ALA A 356 0.24 -24.27 5.95
CA ALA A 356 -1.05 -24.41 6.62
C ALA A 356 -2.25 -24.11 5.71
N GLN A 357 -2.04 -23.34 4.63
CA GLN A 357 -3.02 -23.09 3.58
C GLN A 357 -2.94 -24.11 2.42
N GLY A 358 -2.11 -25.14 2.54
CA GLY A 358 -1.97 -26.19 1.53
C GLY A 358 -1.03 -25.85 0.36
N LEU A 359 -0.25 -24.74 0.45
CA LEU A 359 0.76 -24.43 -0.55
C LEU A 359 2.05 -25.25 -0.28
N GLN A 360 2.87 -25.35 -1.31
CA GLN A 360 4.24 -25.88 -1.22
C GLN A 360 5.24 -24.75 -1.51
N PRO A 361 5.66 -23.97 -0.48
CA PRO A 361 6.55 -22.86 -0.66
C PRO A 361 7.92 -23.27 -1.16
N ARG A 362 8.48 -22.53 -2.11
CA ARG A 362 9.83 -22.70 -2.66
C ARG A 362 10.63 -21.42 -2.41
N TYR A 363 11.81 -21.53 -1.87
CA TYR A 363 12.71 -20.41 -1.60
C TYR A 363 14.16 -20.84 -1.60
N GLY A 364 15.06 -19.89 -1.84
CA GLY A 364 16.51 -20.11 -1.81
C GLY A 364 17.12 -19.89 -0.42
N THR A 365 18.23 -20.58 -0.16
CA THR A 365 19.10 -20.38 1.00
C THR A 365 20.55 -20.37 0.53
N PRO A 366 21.44 -19.50 1.08
CA PRO A 366 21.19 -18.45 2.07
C PRO A 366 20.38 -17.28 1.51
N PRO A 367 19.94 -16.31 2.37
CA PRO A 367 19.26 -15.11 1.92
C PRO A 367 20.15 -14.27 1.01
N GLY A 368 19.54 -13.53 0.09
CA GLY A 368 20.19 -12.48 -0.69
C GLY A 368 20.12 -11.11 -0.01
N LEU A 369 20.53 -10.07 -0.74
CA LEU A 369 20.41 -8.67 -0.34
C LEU A 369 19.43 -7.96 -1.25
N LEU A 370 18.42 -7.29 -0.66
CA LEU A 370 17.63 -6.27 -1.32
C LEU A 370 18.30 -4.91 -1.04
N ARG A 371 18.90 -4.32 -2.08
CA ARG A 371 19.53 -3.01 -2.01
C ARG A 371 18.55 -1.95 -2.44
N LEU A 372 18.18 -1.06 -1.50
CA LEU A 372 17.38 0.13 -1.76
C LEU A 372 18.29 1.36 -1.81
N SER A 373 17.74 2.53 -2.10
CA SER A 373 18.53 3.78 -2.26
C SER A 373 19.39 4.13 -1.04
N HIS A 374 18.88 3.94 0.19
CA HIS A 374 19.55 4.36 1.44
C HIS A 374 19.84 3.24 2.42
N ILE A 375 19.27 2.06 2.23
CA ILE A 375 19.34 0.92 3.15
C ILE A 375 19.37 -0.38 2.35
N GLN A 376 19.94 -1.42 2.91
CA GLN A 376 19.87 -2.78 2.38
C GLN A 376 19.36 -3.74 3.43
N HIS A 377 18.66 -4.79 2.98
CA HIS A 377 18.03 -5.78 3.85
C HIS A 377 18.42 -7.19 3.44
N LEU A 378 18.42 -8.14 4.38
CA LEU A 378 18.35 -9.56 4.02
C LEU A 378 16.99 -9.84 3.37
N HIS A 379 17.02 -10.62 2.30
CA HIS A 379 15.86 -10.84 1.45
C HIS A 379 15.80 -12.29 0.97
N THR A 380 14.64 -12.93 1.19
CA THR A 380 14.32 -14.25 0.65
C THR A 380 12.96 -14.18 -0.05
N PRO A 381 12.92 -14.21 -1.39
CA PRO A 381 11.65 -14.37 -2.10
C PRO A 381 11.14 -15.81 -1.91
N ILE A 382 9.85 -15.93 -1.57
CA ILE A 382 9.17 -17.21 -1.34
C ILE A 382 8.03 -17.30 -2.35
N GLY A 383 8.02 -18.34 -3.15
CA GLY A 383 7.02 -18.56 -4.19
C GLY A 383 6.28 -19.89 -4.04
N GLY A 384 5.10 -19.98 -4.64
CA GLY A 384 4.31 -21.21 -4.67
C GLY A 384 3.13 -21.12 -5.62
N ASP A 385 2.59 -22.26 -6.01
CA ASP A 385 1.39 -22.34 -6.80
C ASP A 385 0.17 -22.25 -5.86
N VAL A 386 -0.79 -21.38 -6.17
CA VAL A 386 -1.99 -21.14 -5.35
C VAL A 386 -3.09 -22.13 -5.78
N PRO A 387 -3.57 -22.98 -4.86
CA PRO A 387 -4.72 -23.81 -5.14
C PRO A 387 -5.95 -22.99 -5.56
N SER A 388 -6.71 -23.47 -6.54
CA SER A 388 -7.83 -22.73 -7.14
C SER A 388 -8.98 -22.39 -6.17
N HIS A 389 -9.08 -23.10 -5.05
CA HIS A 389 -10.06 -22.82 -4.00
C HIS A 389 -9.66 -21.74 -3.01
N LEU A 390 -8.39 -21.30 -3.04
CA LEU A 390 -7.90 -20.26 -2.14
C LEU A 390 -8.04 -18.88 -2.77
N SER A 391 -8.60 -17.97 -2.00
CA SER A 391 -8.66 -16.55 -2.40
C SER A 391 -7.41 -15.79 -1.97
N PRO A 392 -7.05 -14.71 -2.69
CA PRO A 392 -5.97 -13.83 -2.25
C PRO A 392 -6.15 -13.28 -0.82
N LEU A 393 -7.39 -12.97 -0.42
CA LEU A 393 -7.69 -12.42 0.91
C LEU A 393 -7.50 -13.44 2.05
N GLN A 394 -7.70 -14.75 1.79
CA GLN A 394 -7.35 -15.79 2.76
C GLN A 394 -5.84 -15.85 2.99
N LEU A 395 -5.04 -15.66 1.93
CA LEU A 395 -3.59 -15.63 2.04
C LEU A 395 -3.09 -14.34 2.71
N VAL A 396 -3.72 -13.19 2.44
CA VAL A 396 -3.46 -11.95 3.19
C VAL A 396 -3.74 -12.14 4.68
N ALA A 397 -4.88 -12.75 5.04
CA ALA A 397 -5.26 -13.03 6.43
C ALA A 397 -4.26 -13.99 7.11
N ALA A 398 -3.77 -14.99 6.39
CA ALA A 398 -2.79 -15.95 6.93
C ALA A 398 -1.42 -15.32 7.19
N LEU A 399 -1.01 -14.37 6.35
CA LEU A 399 0.30 -13.72 6.45
C LEU A 399 0.29 -12.47 7.33
N HIS A 400 -0.85 -11.78 7.51
CA HIS A 400 -0.89 -10.53 8.28
C HIS A 400 -1.27 -10.74 9.74
N PRO A 401 -0.49 -10.12 10.66
CA PRO A 401 0.79 -9.45 10.43
C PRO A 401 1.98 -10.43 10.44
N THR A 402 2.99 -10.15 9.60
CA THR A 402 4.23 -10.91 9.60
C THR A 402 5.10 -10.57 10.82
N PRO A 403 6.07 -11.43 11.21
CA PRO A 403 7.06 -11.09 12.23
C PRO A 403 7.94 -9.89 11.87
N ALA A 404 8.00 -9.49 10.60
CA ALA A 404 8.71 -8.30 10.16
C ALA A 404 8.09 -7.01 10.69
N VAL A 405 6.78 -7.03 11.00
CA VAL A 405 6.04 -5.86 11.50
C VAL A 405 5.35 -6.08 12.85
N ALA A 406 5.27 -7.32 13.34
CA ALA A 406 4.69 -7.64 14.65
C ALA A 406 5.70 -8.28 15.61
N GLY A 407 5.99 -9.57 15.46
CA GLY A 407 6.90 -10.33 16.31
C GLY A 407 6.57 -11.81 16.36
N VAL A 408 7.26 -12.54 17.21
CA VAL A 408 7.15 -14.00 17.38
C VAL A 408 7.09 -14.34 18.87
N PRO A 409 6.09 -15.14 19.33
CA PRO A 409 4.87 -15.55 18.64
C PRO A 409 3.96 -14.37 18.31
N THR A 410 3.35 -14.37 17.11
CA THR A 410 2.63 -13.21 16.58
C THR A 410 1.50 -12.73 17.48
N ALA A 411 0.71 -13.64 18.05
CA ALA A 411 -0.42 -13.28 18.92
C ALA A 411 0.06 -12.56 20.20
N ALA A 412 1.10 -13.08 20.86
CA ALA A 412 1.67 -12.47 22.06
C ALA A 412 2.32 -11.12 21.73
N ALA A 413 3.04 -11.02 20.61
CA ALA A 413 3.63 -9.76 20.13
C ALA A 413 2.56 -8.70 19.85
N CYS A 414 1.45 -9.06 19.18
CA CYS A 414 0.35 -8.13 18.93
C CYS A 414 -0.31 -7.62 20.21
N GLU A 415 -0.44 -8.47 21.23
CA GLU A 415 -0.95 -8.05 22.53
C GLU A 415 0.00 -7.07 23.23
N GLN A 416 1.32 -7.35 23.23
CA GLN A 416 2.32 -6.44 23.77
C GLN A 416 2.37 -5.11 23.03
N ILE A 417 2.25 -5.12 21.69
CA ILE A 417 2.17 -3.91 20.86
C ILE A 417 0.96 -3.06 21.30
N ARG A 418 -0.22 -3.68 21.46
CA ARG A 418 -1.43 -2.98 21.87
C ARG A 418 -1.29 -2.31 23.25
N GLN A 419 -0.61 -2.98 24.17
CA GLN A 419 -0.39 -2.47 25.52
C GLN A 419 0.71 -1.39 25.60
N SER A 420 1.77 -1.51 24.79
CA SER A 420 2.95 -0.66 24.91
C SER A 420 2.93 0.58 24.03
N GLU A 421 2.27 0.53 22.85
CA GLU A 421 2.30 1.66 21.92
C GLU A 421 1.29 2.77 22.24
N GLY A 422 0.26 2.47 23.05
CA GLY A 422 -0.72 3.46 23.52
C GLY A 422 -1.62 4.07 22.46
N GLY A 423 -1.62 3.51 21.22
CA GLY A 423 -2.40 4.01 20.11
C GLY A 423 -2.66 2.95 19.05
N ASP A 424 -3.52 3.31 18.08
CA ASP A 424 -3.78 2.47 16.91
C ASP A 424 -2.74 2.73 15.82
N ARG A 425 -2.15 1.68 15.28
CA ARG A 425 -1.29 1.76 14.08
C ARG A 425 -2.07 2.17 12.82
N GLY A 426 -3.38 2.02 12.81
CA GLY A 426 -4.22 2.27 11.65
C GLY A 426 -3.72 1.47 10.45
N LEU A 427 -3.45 2.16 9.33
CA LEU A 427 -2.89 1.54 8.12
C LEU A 427 -1.37 1.33 8.18
N TYR A 428 -0.68 1.85 9.20
CA TYR A 428 0.75 1.59 9.36
C TYR A 428 1.01 0.10 9.62
N ALA A 429 1.99 -0.45 8.91
CA ALA A 429 2.39 -1.86 8.98
C ALA A 429 1.26 -2.86 8.61
N ALA A 430 0.26 -2.40 7.87
CA ALA A 430 -0.95 -3.13 7.55
C ALA A 430 -1.10 -3.37 6.03
N PRO A 431 -1.93 -4.33 5.59
CA PRO A 431 -2.08 -4.67 4.19
C PRO A 431 -2.85 -3.60 3.40
N PHE A 432 -2.28 -3.19 2.28
CA PHE A 432 -2.93 -2.38 1.25
C PHE A 432 -2.66 -2.96 -0.13
N GLY A 433 -3.68 -3.06 -0.97
CA GLY A 433 -3.49 -3.63 -2.30
C GLY A 433 -4.75 -3.72 -3.12
N TRP A 434 -4.69 -4.54 -4.16
CA TRP A 434 -5.79 -4.76 -5.08
C TRP A 434 -5.89 -6.22 -5.51
N ILE A 435 -7.09 -6.59 -5.97
CA ILE A 435 -7.42 -7.86 -6.62
C ILE A 435 -8.16 -7.54 -7.90
N ASP A 436 -7.85 -8.22 -9.01
CA ASP A 436 -8.61 -8.11 -10.26
C ASP A 436 -9.67 -9.21 -10.40
N SER A 437 -10.44 -9.14 -11.47
CA SER A 437 -11.49 -10.12 -11.77
C SER A 437 -10.99 -11.54 -12.08
N GLN A 438 -9.69 -11.70 -12.31
CA GLN A 438 -9.05 -13.01 -12.59
C GLN A 438 -8.35 -13.60 -11.36
N GLY A 439 -8.43 -12.92 -10.20
CA GLY A 439 -7.74 -13.32 -8.97
C GLY A 439 -6.26 -12.93 -8.92
N ASN A 440 -5.74 -12.21 -9.95
CA ASN A 440 -4.44 -11.58 -9.77
C ASN A 440 -4.51 -10.52 -8.70
N SER A 441 -3.46 -10.39 -7.92
CA SER A 441 -3.45 -9.47 -6.79
C SER A 441 -2.06 -8.96 -6.47
N GLU A 442 -2.00 -7.82 -5.81
CA GLU A 442 -0.79 -7.24 -5.25
C GLU A 442 -1.14 -6.60 -3.93
N PHE A 443 -0.49 -7.03 -2.86
CA PHE A 443 -0.61 -6.44 -1.53
C PHE A 443 0.76 -6.09 -1.00
N ILE A 444 0.86 -4.89 -0.45
CA ILE A 444 2.04 -4.37 0.23
C ILE A 444 1.77 -4.23 1.72
N VAL A 445 2.84 -4.10 2.50
CA VAL A 445 2.77 -3.69 3.90
C VAL A 445 2.95 -2.18 3.98
N GLY A 446 2.04 -1.47 4.63
CA GLY A 446 2.00 -0.01 4.71
C GLY A 446 3.08 0.57 5.65
N ILE A 447 4.35 0.34 5.35
CA ILE A 447 5.50 0.89 6.10
C ILE A 447 6.16 2.03 5.32
N ARG A 448 7.09 2.76 5.98
CA ARG A 448 7.67 4.00 5.46
C ARG A 448 6.60 4.95 4.96
N SER A 449 5.69 5.27 5.86
CA SER A 449 4.41 5.89 5.55
C SER A 449 4.07 7.01 6.52
N ALA A 450 3.20 7.89 6.05
CA ALA A 450 2.65 8.98 6.83
C ALA A 450 1.15 9.12 6.58
N LEU A 451 0.43 9.56 7.62
CA LEU A 451 -0.93 10.05 7.54
C LEU A 451 -0.91 11.57 7.45
N LEU A 452 -1.41 12.13 6.37
CA LEU A 452 -1.53 13.58 6.15
C LEU A 452 -2.97 14.03 6.39
N GLN A 453 -3.16 15.09 7.21
CA GLN A 453 -4.45 15.73 7.46
C GLN A 453 -4.27 17.25 7.54
N GLY A 454 -4.59 17.94 6.45
CA GLY A 454 -4.40 19.39 6.36
C GLY A 454 -2.94 19.78 6.57
N ASN A 455 -2.66 20.56 7.62
CA ASN A 455 -1.29 20.97 7.99
C ASN A 455 -0.59 20.00 8.96
N ARG A 456 -1.22 18.89 9.33
CA ARG A 456 -0.67 17.89 10.25
C ARG A 456 -0.27 16.64 9.49
N ALA A 457 0.84 16.05 9.92
CA ALA A 457 1.33 14.78 9.41
C ALA A 457 1.73 13.87 10.58
N ARG A 458 1.31 12.61 10.56
CA ARG A 458 1.80 11.56 11.46
C ARG A 458 2.71 10.63 10.68
N LEU A 459 3.99 10.66 11.01
CA LEU A 459 5.03 9.83 10.42
C LEU A 459 5.23 8.58 11.26
N PHE A 460 5.42 7.43 10.61
CA PHE A 460 5.59 6.15 11.30
C PHE A 460 6.94 5.53 10.99
N ALA A 461 7.60 5.01 12.02
CA ALA A 461 8.77 4.16 11.90
C ALA A 461 8.73 3.04 12.94
N GLY A 462 9.45 1.94 12.71
CA GLY A 462 9.54 0.83 13.64
C GLY A 462 10.88 0.10 13.50
N ALA A 463 11.29 -0.56 14.60
CA ALA A 463 12.48 -1.39 14.67
C ALA A 463 12.14 -2.77 15.21
N GLY A 464 12.78 -3.81 14.67
CA GLY A 464 12.65 -5.19 15.12
C GLY A 464 13.56 -5.48 16.29
N ILE A 465 12.99 -5.76 17.46
CA ILE A 465 13.72 -6.03 18.70
C ILE A 465 13.89 -7.54 18.87
N VAL A 466 15.15 -7.97 19.04
CA VAL A 466 15.56 -9.34 19.33
C VAL A 466 16.55 -9.36 20.52
N ALA A 467 16.94 -10.52 21.02
CA ALA A 467 17.78 -10.67 22.22
C ALA A 467 19.09 -9.86 22.25
N GLY A 468 19.62 -9.50 21.08
CA GLY A 468 20.87 -8.71 20.98
C GLY A 468 20.65 -7.23 20.62
N SER A 469 19.39 -6.73 20.67
CA SER A 469 19.09 -5.33 20.36
C SER A 469 19.57 -4.38 21.46
N ASP A 470 20.01 -3.19 21.04
CA ASP A 470 20.46 -2.10 21.92
C ASP A 470 19.52 -0.89 21.76
N PRO A 471 18.92 -0.37 22.86
CA PRO A 471 17.92 0.71 22.78
C PRO A 471 18.39 1.97 22.07
N ASP A 472 19.68 2.34 22.18
CA ASP A 472 20.21 3.54 21.53
C ASP A 472 20.44 3.35 20.04
N ARG A 473 20.86 2.16 19.62
CA ARG A 473 20.98 1.80 18.20
C ARG A 473 19.64 1.73 17.52
N GLU A 474 18.64 1.10 18.17
CA GLU A 474 17.28 1.02 17.63
C GLU A 474 16.63 2.42 17.54
N LEU A 475 16.91 3.31 18.51
CA LEU A 475 16.48 4.71 18.45
C LEU A 475 17.11 5.44 17.26
N ALA A 476 18.41 5.28 17.04
CA ALA A 476 19.09 5.89 15.89
C ALA A 476 18.49 5.39 14.56
N GLU A 477 18.16 4.11 14.47
CA GLU A 477 17.53 3.52 13.28
C GLU A 477 16.16 4.14 12.98
N ILE A 478 15.27 4.29 13.98
CA ILE A 478 13.96 4.90 13.74
C ILE A 478 14.07 6.38 13.40
N GLN A 479 15.03 7.11 14.00
CA GLN A 479 15.27 8.51 13.65
C GLN A 479 15.66 8.67 12.18
N LEU A 480 16.56 7.83 11.67
CA LEU A 480 16.93 7.82 10.25
C LEU A 480 15.73 7.54 9.33
N LYS A 481 14.87 6.58 9.72
CA LYS A 481 13.66 6.26 8.96
C LYS A 481 12.65 7.42 8.93
N LEU A 482 12.44 8.08 10.07
CA LEU A 482 11.55 9.25 10.18
C LEU A 482 12.10 10.43 9.39
N GLN A 483 13.43 10.70 9.48
CA GLN A 483 14.07 11.78 8.74
C GLN A 483 13.92 11.58 7.22
N ALA A 484 14.22 10.40 6.70
CA ALA A 484 14.09 10.10 5.27
C ALA A 484 12.65 10.29 4.78
N LEU A 485 11.66 9.91 5.59
CA LEU A 485 10.24 10.11 5.25
C LEU A 485 9.88 11.61 5.27
N ALA A 486 10.31 12.36 6.29
CA ALA A 486 10.04 13.78 6.38
C ALA A 486 10.64 14.59 5.22
N GLU A 487 11.85 14.26 4.82
CA GLU A 487 12.50 14.84 3.64
C GLU A 487 11.71 14.59 2.36
N ALA A 488 11.09 13.42 2.24
CA ALA A 488 10.24 13.10 1.12
C ALA A 488 8.89 13.83 1.15
N LEU A 489 8.40 14.22 2.33
CA LEU A 489 7.15 14.97 2.47
C LEU A 489 7.32 16.47 2.24
N GLY A 490 8.49 17.02 2.43
CA GLY A 490 8.82 18.41 2.16
C GLY A 490 9.28 19.16 3.31
#